data_12cd2176d990c8f18ec2266b61c9e697
#
_entry.id   12cd2176d990c8f18ec2266b61c9e697
#
_cell.length_a   1.000
_cell.length_b   1.000
_cell.length_c   1.000
_cell.angle_alpha   90.00
_cell.angle_beta   90.00
_cell.angle_gamma   90.00
#
_symmetry.space_group_name_H-M   'P 1'
#
loop_
_entity.id
_entity.type
_entity.pdbx_description
1 polymer ?
#
loop_
_entity_poly.entity_id
_entity_poly.type
_entity_poly.pdbx_seq_one_letter_code
_entity_poly.pdbx_strand_id
1 'polypeptide(L)'
;YGSGLDVAPELDETLKPVIRGGRPSFVSVGSKAVRETIKRYQPVVGLHGHIHESRAAQKIGPTMCLNPGSDYSADLLRGAVVDLAQDGSYLDFLFTAG
;
A
#
# COMPACT_ATOMS: atom_id res chain seq x y z
N TYR A 1 -3.16 0.35 -8.11
CA TYR A 1 -4.60 0.16 -8.13
C TYR A 1 -4.98 -1.30 -8.01
N GLY A 2 -5.89 -1.61 -7.08
CA GLY A 2 -6.45 -2.95 -6.95
C GLY A 2 -5.53 -4.01 -6.35
N SER A 3 -4.41 -3.63 -5.76
CA SER A 3 -3.44 -4.57 -5.16
C SER A 3 -3.68 -4.83 -3.67
N GLY A 4 -4.61 -4.11 -3.05
CA GLY A 4 -4.80 -4.11 -1.59
C GLY A 4 -3.92 -3.11 -0.84
N LEU A 5 -2.97 -2.47 -1.53
CA LEU A 5 -2.10 -1.43 -0.97
C LEU A 5 -2.70 -0.02 -1.11
N ASP A 6 -3.88 0.07 -1.70
CA ASP A 6 -4.52 1.32 -2.09
C ASP A 6 -6.00 1.36 -1.71
N VAL A 7 -6.38 0.64 -0.68
CA VAL A 7 -7.77 0.58 -0.22
C VAL A 7 -8.05 1.75 0.73
N ALA A 8 -9.05 2.53 0.40
CA ALA A 8 -9.49 3.67 1.20
C ALA A 8 -11.02 3.70 1.34
N PRO A 9 -11.55 4.37 2.38
CA PRO A 9 -13.00 4.58 2.48
C PRO A 9 -13.54 5.33 1.27
N GLU A 10 -14.63 4.84 0.68
CA GLU A 10 -15.33 5.56 -0.37
C GLU A 10 -16.02 6.78 0.25
N LEU A 11 -15.80 7.95 -0.35
CA LEU A 11 -16.39 9.20 0.10
C LEU A 11 -17.38 9.72 -0.93
N ASP A 12 -18.49 10.32 -0.45
CA ASP A 12 -19.45 11.01 -1.32
C ASP A 12 -18.97 12.42 -1.68
N GLU A 13 -19.79 13.17 -2.43
CA GLU A 13 -19.47 14.54 -2.87
C GLU A 13 -19.22 15.51 -1.71
N THR A 14 -19.74 15.20 -0.51
CA THR A 14 -19.55 16.01 0.71
C THR A 14 -18.39 15.52 1.56
N LEU A 15 -17.57 14.60 1.06
CA LEU A 15 -16.44 13.96 1.73
C LEU A 15 -16.85 13.14 2.96
N LYS A 16 -18.07 12.62 2.96
CA LYS A 16 -18.56 11.71 4.00
C LYS A 16 -18.43 10.27 3.55
N PRO A 17 -18.13 9.33 4.47
CA PRO A 17 -18.06 7.92 4.12
C PRO A 17 -19.36 7.39 3.54
N VAL A 18 -19.26 6.64 2.46
CA VAL A 18 -20.39 5.94 1.85
C VAL A 18 -20.65 4.66 2.62
N ILE A 19 -21.93 4.45 2.98
CA ILE A 19 -22.37 3.25 3.70
C ILE A 19 -23.17 2.38 2.75
N ARG A 20 -22.78 1.12 2.63
CA ARG A 20 -23.47 0.12 1.82
C ARG A 20 -23.78 -1.11 2.68
N GLY A 21 -25.06 -1.52 2.70
CA GLY A 21 -25.48 -2.67 3.51
C GLY A 21 -25.16 -2.52 5.01
N GLY A 22 -25.24 -1.29 5.56
CA GLY A 22 -24.94 -0.99 6.96
C GLY A 22 -23.44 -0.97 7.31
N ARG A 23 -22.55 -1.03 6.32
CA ARG A 23 -21.09 -1.03 6.51
C ARG A 23 -20.41 0.04 5.68
N PRO A 24 -19.28 0.62 6.14
CA PRO A 24 -18.49 1.51 5.30
C PRO A 24 -18.03 0.81 4.02
N SER A 25 -18.12 1.50 2.90
CA SER A 25 -17.62 1.01 1.62
C SER A 25 -16.15 1.38 1.45
N PHE A 26 -15.35 0.45 0.92
CA PHE A 26 -13.94 0.65 0.61
C PHE A 26 -13.70 0.45 -0.88
N VAL A 27 -12.83 1.27 -1.44
CA VAL A 27 -12.50 1.24 -2.87
C VAL A 27 -11.01 1.34 -3.07
N SER A 28 -10.55 0.87 -4.24
CA SER A 28 -9.17 1.06 -4.68
C SER A 28 -8.99 2.46 -5.24
N VAL A 29 -8.00 3.21 -4.74
CA VAL A 29 -7.76 4.61 -5.10
C VAL A 29 -6.38 4.86 -5.71
N GLY A 30 -5.58 3.82 -5.88
CA GLY A 30 -4.23 3.93 -6.44
C GLY A 30 -4.21 4.16 -7.95
N SER A 31 -3.00 4.26 -8.48
CA SER A 31 -2.75 4.52 -9.91
C SER A 31 -2.70 3.22 -10.71
N LYS A 32 -3.55 3.13 -11.73
CA LYS A 32 -3.48 2.03 -12.71
C LYS A 32 -2.18 2.07 -13.52
N ALA A 33 -1.70 3.27 -13.84
CA ALA A 33 -0.45 3.45 -14.58
C ALA A 33 0.75 2.95 -13.76
N VAL A 34 0.79 3.22 -12.46
CA VAL A 34 1.85 2.71 -11.57
C VAL A 34 1.80 1.17 -11.53
N ARG A 35 0.64 0.58 -11.39
CA ARG A 35 0.49 -0.88 -11.40
C ARG A 35 1.00 -1.49 -12.70
N GLU A 36 0.62 -0.94 -13.84
CA GLU A 36 1.06 -1.42 -15.15
C GLU A 36 2.57 -1.27 -15.34
N THR A 37 3.16 -0.20 -14.82
CA THR A 37 4.61 0.02 -14.83
C THR A 37 5.34 -1.05 -14.02
N ILE A 38 4.84 -1.39 -12.84
CA ILE A 38 5.41 -2.46 -11.99
C ILE A 38 5.34 -3.80 -12.73
N LYS A 39 4.21 -4.12 -13.34
CA LYS A 39 4.05 -5.35 -14.13
C LYS A 39 5.00 -5.42 -15.32
N ARG A 40 5.21 -4.28 -15.99
CA ARG A 40 6.05 -4.20 -17.18
C ARG A 40 7.54 -4.34 -16.85
N TYR A 41 8.02 -3.60 -15.86
CA TYR A 41 9.44 -3.53 -15.54
C TYR A 41 9.88 -4.49 -14.43
N GLN A 42 8.96 -5.01 -13.64
CA GLN A 42 9.19 -6.00 -12.60
C GLN A 42 10.35 -5.62 -11.66
N PRO A 43 10.29 -4.44 -11.01
CA PRO A 43 11.31 -4.08 -10.04
C PRO A 43 11.38 -5.11 -8.90
N VAL A 44 12.49 -5.14 -8.19
CA VAL A 44 12.68 -6.07 -7.07
C VAL A 44 11.68 -5.80 -5.96
N VAL A 45 11.53 -4.51 -5.60
CA VAL A 45 10.66 -4.04 -4.52
C VAL A 45 9.94 -2.78 -4.97
N GLY A 46 8.67 -2.63 -4.59
CA GLY A 46 7.92 -1.39 -4.69
C GLY A 46 7.68 -0.82 -3.29
N LEU A 47 8.08 0.42 -3.06
CA LEU A 47 7.86 1.13 -1.80
C LEU A 47 6.79 2.19 -2.03
N HIS A 48 5.68 2.08 -1.31
CA HIS A 48 4.47 2.87 -1.54
C HIS A 48 4.01 3.56 -0.26
N GLY A 49 3.20 4.60 -0.42
CA GLY A 49 2.65 5.36 0.68
C GLY A 49 1.39 6.11 0.25
N HIS A 50 1.15 7.25 0.87
CA HIS A 50 0.04 8.15 0.62
C HIS A 50 -1.31 7.65 1.15
N ILE A 51 -1.69 6.42 0.89
CA ILE A 51 -2.92 5.83 1.43
C ILE A 51 -2.61 5.29 2.83
N HIS A 52 -2.79 6.13 3.83
CA HIS A 52 -2.33 5.91 5.21
C HIS A 52 -2.96 4.68 5.87
N GLU A 53 -4.22 4.40 5.55
CA GLU A 53 -5.00 3.30 6.12
C GLU A 53 -4.74 1.96 5.43
N SER A 54 -3.96 1.93 4.36
CA SER A 54 -3.78 0.74 3.52
C SER A 54 -2.45 0.03 3.79
N ARG A 55 -2.11 -0.16 5.06
CA ARG A 55 -0.90 -0.91 5.47
C ARG A 55 -0.99 -2.35 4.99
N ALA A 56 -0.11 -2.71 4.08
CA ALA A 56 -0.12 -4.05 3.50
C ALA A 56 1.19 -4.38 2.78
N ALA A 57 1.41 -5.66 2.54
CA ALA A 57 2.44 -6.20 1.67
C ALA A 57 1.79 -7.12 0.66
N GLN A 58 2.04 -6.89 -0.62
CA GLN A 58 1.45 -7.68 -1.71
C GLN A 58 2.45 -7.84 -2.85
N LYS A 59 2.43 -9.00 -3.49
CA LYS A 59 3.18 -9.20 -4.73
C LYS A 59 2.37 -8.75 -5.93
N ILE A 60 3.03 -8.00 -6.82
CA ILE A 60 2.53 -7.72 -8.17
C ILE A 60 3.50 -8.43 -9.12
N GLY A 61 3.08 -9.58 -9.67
CA GLY A 61 4.02 -10.47 -10.34
C GLY A 61 5.14 -10.89 -9.37
N PRO A 62 6.42 -10.79 -9.75
CA PRO A 62 7.55 -11.10 -8.87
C PRO A 62 7.92 -9.95 -7.91
N THR A 63 7.33 -8.76 -8.07
CA THR A 63 7.67 -7.57 -7.27
C THR A 63 6.96 -7.60 -5.93
N MET A 64 7.72 -7.55 -4.82
CA MET A 64 7.15 -7.33 -3.49
C MET A 64 6.86 -5.85 -3.31
N CYS A 65 5.59 -5.49 -3.11
CA CYS A 65 5.13 -4.13 -2.90
C CYS A 65 4.70 -3.93 -1.44
N LEU A 66 5.19 -2.86 -0.83
CA LEU A 66 4.97 -2.56 0.58
C LEU A 66 4.36 -1.18 0.75
N ASN A 67 3.33 -1.08 1.60
CA ASN A 67 2.84 0.19 2.13
C ASN A 67 2.80 0.07 3.66
N PRO A 68 3.69 0.74 4.41
CA PRO A 68 3.70 0.64 5.87
C PRO A 68 2.53 1.36 6.54
N GLY A 69 1.76 2.15 5.80
CA GLY A 69 0.71 2.98 6.37
C GLY A 69 1.26 4.19 7.10
N SER A 70 0.37 4.93 7.76
CA SER A 70 0.74 6.08 8.58
C SER A 70 -0.30 6.31 9.66
N ASP A 71 0.16 6.58 10.88
CA ASP A 71 -0.66 6.94 12.03
C ASP A 71 -0.13 8.23 12.69
N TYR A 72 0.20 9.22 11.87
CA TYR A 72 0.80 10.46 12.37
C TYR A 72 -0.10 11.20 13.38
N SER A 73 -1.41 11.06 13.27
CA SER A 73 -2.36 11.64 14.22
C SER A 73 -2.28 11.02 15.62
N ALA A 74 -1.71 9.83 15.74
CA ALA A 74 -1.45 9.14 17.00
C ALA A 74 0.02 9.26 17.44
N ASP A 75 0.81 10.14 16.81
CA ASP A 75 2.25 10.31 17.04
C ASP A 75 3.04 9.01 16.84
N LEU A 76 2.56 8.13 15.96
CA LEU A 76 3.19 6.84 15.69
C LEU A 76 3.87 6.84 14.33
N LEU A 77 5.19 6.66 14.32
CA LEU A 77 5.96 6.51 13.10
C LEU A 77 5.85 5.08 12.60
N ARG A 78 5.37 4.92 11.37
CA ARG A 78 5.34 3.64 10.68
C ARG A 78 6.39 3.60 9.59
N GLY A 79 7.05 2.46 9.46
CA GLY A 79 8.07 2.28 8.45
C GLY A 79 8.19 0.83 8.02
N ALA A 80 9.18 0.57 7.18
CA ALA A 80 9.52 -0.77 6.74
C ALA A 80 11.03 -0.92 6.65
N VAL A 81 11.51 -2.09 7.03
CA VAL A 81 12.88 -2.52 6.79
C VAL A 81 12.83 -3.59 5.70
N VAL A 82 13.66 -3.45 4.68
CA VAL A 82 13.72 -4.39 3.56
C VAL A 82 15.12 -4.97 3.48
N ASP A 83 15.21 -6.28 3.47
CA ASP A 83 16.46 -7.00 3.31
C ASP A 83 16.65 -7.43 1.86
N LEU A 84 17.78 -7.02 1.28
CA LEU A 84 18.19 -7.40 -0.07
C LEU A 84 19.48 -8.20 0.00
N ALA A 85 19.62 -9.20 -0.88
CA ALA A 85 20.87 -9.91 -1.07
C ALA A 85 21.91 -9.02 -1.76
N GLN A 86 23.18 -9.43 -1.72
CA GLN A 86 24.27 -8.69 -2.38
C GLN A 86 24.07 -8.55 -3.90
N ASP A 87 23.39 -9.50 -4.53
CA ASP A 87 23.03 -9.44 -5.95
C ASP A 87 21.84 -8.53 -6.25
N GLY A 88 21.24 -7.90 -5.22
CA GLY A 88 20.08 -7.03 -5.32
C GLY A 88 18.72 -7.74 -5.27
N SER A 89 18.69 -9.06 -5.13
CA SER A 89 17.42 -9.78 -5.01
C SER A 89 16.76 -9.55 -3.65
N TYR A 90 15.41 -9.62 -3.63
CA TYR A 90 14.63 -9.48 -2.42
C TYR A 90 14.78 -10.71 -1.52
N LEU A 91 14.98 -10.49 -0.23
CA LEU A 91 15.01 -11.54 0.80
C LEU A 91 13.78 -11.49 1.70
N ASP A 92 13.56 -10.39 2.40
CA ASP A 92 12.51 -10.29 3.42
C ASP A 92 12.18 -8.83 3.75
N PHE A 93 11.10 -8.62 4.50
CA PHE A 93 10.75 -7.31 5.03
C PHE A 93 10.21 -7.42 6.46
N LEU A 94 10.20 -6.26 7.14
CA LEU A 94 9.60 -6.09 8.45
C LEU A 94 8.93 -4.72 8.52
N PHE A 95 7.67 -4.65 8.93
CA PHE A 95 7.03 -3.39 9.26
C PHE A 95 7.43 -2.96 10.68
N THR A 96 7.64 -1.64 10.85
CA THR A 96 8.03 -1.03 12.12
C THR A 96 7.01 -0.01 12.57
N ALA A 97 6.94 0.23 13.89
CA ALA A 97 6.12 1.25 14.51
C ALA A 97 6.81 1.77 15.76
N GLY A 98 6.81 3.11 15.93
CA GLY A 98 7.48 3.67 17.10
C GLY A 98 7.50 5.19 17.16
#